data_e7ee029e12e4f203b7ed855e72b3b149
#
_entry.id   e7ee029e12e4f203b7ed855e72b3b149
#
_cell.length_a   1.000
_cell.length_b   1.000
_cell.length_c   1.000
_cell.angle_alpha   90.00
_cell.angle_beta   90.00
_cell.angle_gamma   90.00
#
_symmetry.space_group_name_H-M   'P 1'
#
loop_
_entity.id
_entity.type
_entity.pdbx_description
1 polymer ?
#
loop_
_entity_poly.entity_id
_entity_poly.type
_entity_poly.pdbx_seq_one_letter_code
_entity_poly.pdbx_strand_id
1 'polypeptide(L)'
;MHIDELLRRYQSGERNFKGANLIGGYLYGVNLSGANLQGASLSEVDLSEANLTGVNLREASLVRANLTGANLTEANLNGANLFEAKLTGATLHGAYLKMADLIDADFTAANLEKANLYGAYLTGTLLQGAIMPDGTIYQ
;
A
#
# COMPACT_ATOMS: atom_id res chain seq x y z
N MET A 1 18.12 -3.89 -3.19
CA MET A 1 18.47 -3.69 -1.75
C MET A 1 18.06 -4.92 -0.96
N HIS A 2 18.93 -5.40 -0.10
CA HIS A 2 18.58 -6.50 0.80
C HIS A 2 17.62 -6.00 1.89
N ILE A 3 16.70 -6.87 2.28
CA ILE A 3 15.72 -6.53 3.32
C ILE A 3 16.42 -6.19 4.64
N ASP A 4 17.47 -6.94 5.00
CA ASP A 4 18.22 -6.68 6.24
C ASP A 4 18.86 -5.29 6.22
N GLU A 5 19.35 -4.84 5.08
CA GLU A 5 19.91 -3.49 4.94
C GLU A 5 18.83 -2.43 5.12
N LEU A 6 17.67 -2.62 4.49
CA LEU A 6 16.55 -1.70 4.64
C LEU A 6 16.16 -1.55 6.11
N LEU A 7 15.97 -2.67 6.80
CA LEU A 7 15.51 -2.65 8.19
C LEU A 7 16.56 -2.02 9.11
N ARG A 8 17.83 -2.34 8.89
CA ARG A 8 18.92 -1.76 9.67
C ARG A 8 18.97 -0.24 9.48
N ARG A 9 18.86 0.22 8.24
CA ARG A 9 18.89 1.66 7.94
C ARG A 9 17.68 2.37 8.51
N TYR A 10 16.49 1.77 8.41
CA TYR A 10 15.29 2.33 9.02
C TYR A 10 15.46 2.44 10.52
N GLN A 11 15.99 1.41 11.17
CA GLN A 11 16.19 1.39 12.62
C GLN A 11 17.20 2.44 13.07
N SER A 12 18.17 2.77 12.23
CA SER A 12 19.15 3.82 12.53
C SER A 12 18.62 5.24 12.32
N GLY A 13 17.37 5.37 11.88
CA GLY A 13 16.71 6.66 11.68
C GLY A 13 16.55 7.10 10.25
N GLU A 14 17.06 6.35 9.27
CA GLU A 14 16.87 6.70 7.87
C GLU A 14 15.42 6.47 7.44
N ARG A 15 14.92 7.36 6.59
CA ARG A 15 13.58 7.25 6.05
C ARG A 15 13.54 7.33 4.52
N ASN A 16 14.62 7.76 3.90
CA ASN A 16 14.64 7.93 2.45
C ASN A 16 15.11 6.66 1.75
N PHE A 17 14.13 5.93 1.21
CA PHE A 17 14.36 4.70 0.43
C PHE A 17 13.76 4.84 -0.96
N LYS A 18 13.76 6.08 -1.47
CA LYS A 18 13.21 6.39 -2.79
C LYS A 18 13.83 5.50 -3.85
N GLY A 19 12.98 4.89 -4.68
CA GLY A 19 13.43 4.05 -5.78
C GLY A 19 14.02 2.71 -5.38
N ALA A 20 13.93 2.31 -4.11
CA ALA A 20 14.48 1.05 -3.65
C ALA A 20 13.89 -0.14 -4.43
N ASN A 21 14.73 -1.12 -4.73
CA ASN A 21 14.27 -2.36 -5.36
C ASN A 21 14.11 -3.44 -4.28
N LEU A 22 12.86 -3.77 -4.00
CA LEU A 22 12.50 -4.73 -2.95
C LEU A 22 11.61 -5.85 -3.51
N ILE A 23 11.67 -6.07 -4.82
CA ILE A 23 10.82 -7.06 -5.50
C ILE A 23 10.91 -8.42 -4.80
N GLY A 24 9.74 -9.00 -4.50
CA GLY A 24 9.63 -10.31 -3.87
C GLY A 24 10.11 -10.38 -2.44
N GLY A 25 10.44 -9.24 -1.82
CA GLY A 25 10.95 -9.19 -0.46
C GLY A 25 9.94 -9.69 0.57
N TYR A 26 10.44 -10.28 1.66
CA TYR A 26 9.61 -10.71 2.77
C TYR A 26 9.67 -9.67 3.87
N LEU A 27 8.60 -8.92 4.02
CA LEU A 27 8.50 -7.80 4.97
C LEU A 27 7.24 -7.92 5.85
N TYR A 28 6.84 -9.15 6.14
CA TYR A 28 5.68 -9.41 6.98
C TYR A 28 5.82 -8.70 8.33
N GLY A 29 4.78 -7.95 8.71
CA GLY A 29 4.68 -7.34 10.03
C GLY A 29 5.68 -6.24 10.33
N VAL A 30 6.46 -5.78 9.35
CA VAL A 30 7.49 -4.76 9.60
C VAL A 30 6.89 -3.39 9.87
N ASN A 31 7.65 -2.57 10.55
CA ASN A 31 7.30 -1.16 10.73
C ASN A 31 8.17 -0.32 9.79
N LEU A 32 7.52 0.28 8.77
CA LEU A 32 8.15 1.22 7.85
C LEU A 32 7.39 2.55 7.85
N SER A 33 6.67 2.84 8.94
CA SER A 33 5.88 4.07 9.02
C SER A 33 6.72 5.30 8.71
N GLY A 34 6.15 6.22 7.93
CA GLY A 34 6.82 7.45 7.54
C GLY A 34 7.96 7.31 6.54
N ALA A 35 8.26 6.09 6.08
CA ALA A 35 9.34 5.88 5.11
C ALA A 35 8.98 6.49 3.75
N ASN A 36 10.01 6.97 3.04
CA ASN A 36 9.86 7.41 1.66
C ASN A 36 10.25 6.27 0.73
N LEU A 37 9.26 5.66 0.12
CA LEU A 37 9.41 4.60 -0.87
C LEU A 37 8.86 5.04 -2.23
N GLN A 38 8.89 6.35 -2.49
CA GLN A 38 8.44 6.89 -3.77
C GLN A 38 9.17 6.21 -4.92
N GLY A 39 8.41 5.75 -5.92
CA GLY A 39 8.97 5.11 -7.10
C GLY A 39 9.64 3.76 -6.85
N ALA A 40 9.51 3.20 -5.65
CA ALA A 40 10.13 1.91 -5.32
C ALA A 40 9.52 0.77 -6.12
N SER A 41 10.32 -0.29 -6.34
CA SER A 41 9.87 -1.53 -6.97
C SER A 41 9.54 -2.52 -5.87
N LEU A 42 8.23 -2.75 -5.66
CA LEU A 42 7.70 -3.59 -4.59
C LEU A 42 6.81 -4.71 -5.15
N SER A 43 6.99 -5.05 -6.43
CA SER A 43 6.20 -6.12 -7.03
C SER A 43 6.39 -7.42 -6.26
N GLU A 44 5.29 -8.11 -6.00
CA GLU A 44 5.26 -9.41 -5.32
C GLU A 44 5.87 -9.41 -3.91
N VAL A 45 6.03 -8.23 -3.30
CA VAL A 45 6.52 -8.12 -1.93
C VAL A 45 5.45 -8.62 -0.96
N ASP A 46 5.88 -9.22 0.14
CA ASP A 46 4.99 -9.56 1.26
C ASP A 46 5.10 -8.46 2.32
N LEU A 47 4.11 -7.60 2.37
CA LEU A 47 3.95 -6.54 3.38
C LEU A 47 2.71 -6.78 4.22
N SER A 48 2.23 -8.02 4.27
CA SER A 48 1.07 -8.33 5.09
C SER A 48 1.33 -7.98 6.54
N GLU A 49 0.32 -7.43 7.21
CA GLU A 49 0.34 -6.96 8.60
C GLU A 49 1.37 -5.86 8.87
N ALA A 50 1.98 -5.27 7.86
CA ALA A 50 3.00 -4.22 8.05
C ALA A 50 2.37 -2.91 8.51
N ASN A 51 3.13 -2.14 9.27
CA ASN A 51 2.78 -0.77 9.61
C ASN A 51 3.39 0.18 8.58
N LEU A 52 2.52 0.69 7.70
CA LEU A 52 2.89 1.61 6.63
C LEU A 52 2.20 2.96 6.79
N THR A 53 1.87 3.32 8.02
CA THR A 53 1.22 4.60 8.33
C THR A 53 2.05 5.76 7.80
N GLY A 54 1.43 6.63 7.02
CA GLY A 54 2.09 7.82 6.48
C GLY A 54 3.23 7.55 5.49
N VAL A 55 3.38 6.31 5.02
CA VAL A 55 4.42 5.96 4.06
C VAL A 55 4.19 6.68 2.74
N ASN A 56 5.27 7.11 2.10
CA ASN A 56 5.20 7.67 0.76
C ASN A 56 5.48 6.55 -0.25
N LEU A 57 4.42 6.10 -0.92
CA LEU A 57 4.48 5.09 -1.99
C LEU A 57 4.06 5.68 -3.33
N ARG A 58 4.18 6.99 -3.47
CA ARG A 58 3.81 7.66 -4.71
C ARG A 58 4.55 7.04 -5.88
N GLU A 59 3.79 6.68 -6.92
CA GLU A 59 4.34 6.11 -8.16
C GLU A 59 5.14 4.81 -7.96
N ALA A 60 4.98 4.16 -6.81
CA ALA A 60 5.63 2.86 -6.57
C ALA A 60 4.90 1.75 -7.34
N SER A 61 5.63 0.68 -7.65
CA SER A 61 5.04 -0.52 -8.23
C SER A 61 4.79 -1.53 -7.11
N LEU A 62 3.52 -1.85 -6.89
CA LEU A 62 3.06 -2.84 -5.92
C LEU A 62 2.29 -3.95 -6.63
N VAL A 63 2.65 -4.22 -7.89
CA VAL A 63 1.99 -5.24 -8.71
C VAL A 63 2.07 -6.59 -7.99
N ARG A 64 0.91 -7.19 -7.73
CA ARG A 64 0.76 -8.48 -7.04
C ARG A 64 1.36 -8.49 -5.64
N ALA A 65 1.55 -7.34 -5.02
CA ALA A 65 2.03 -7.28 -3.64
C ALA A 65 0.96 -7.80 -2.69
N ASN A 66 1.41 -8.38 -1.58
CA ASN A 66 0.52 -8.80 -0.51
C ASN A 66 0.54 -7.76 0.61
N LEU A 67 -0.55 -7.02 0.74
CA LEU A 67 -0.75 -5.99 1.77
C LEU A 67 -1.91 -6.37 2.69
N THR A 68 -2.23 -7.66 2.76
CA THR A 68 -3.33 -8.15 3.61
C THR A 68 -3.11 -7.70 5.04
N GLY A 69 -4.13 -7.04 5.61
CA GLY A 69 -4.07 -6.56 6.99
C GLY A 69 -3.09 -5.43 7.25
N ALA A 70 -2.43 -4.90 6.24
CA ALA A 70 -1.47 -3.80 6.43
C ALA A 70 -2.18 -2.52 6.86
N ASN A 71 -1.46 -1.70 7.60
CA ASN A 71 -1.95 -0.38 8.00
C ASN A 71 -1.34 0.69 7.09
N LEU A 72 -2.15 1.22 6.19
CA LEU A 72 -1.77 2.26 5.23
C LEU A 72 -2.47 3.59 5.54
N THR A 73 -2.82 3.81 6.81
CA THR A 73 -3.48 5.04 7.24
C THR A 73 -2.66 6.25 6.78
N GLU A 74 -3.31 7.16 6.05
CA GLU A 74 -2.70 8.39 5.53
C GLU A 74 -1.49 8.16 4.62
N ALA A 75 -1.33 6.96 4.09
CA ALA A 75 -0.26 6.67 3.13
C ALA A 75 -0.50 7.39 1.81
N ASN A 76 0.56 7.79 1.16
CA ASN A 76 0.48 8.42 -0.17
C ASN A 76 0.72 7.34 -1.23
N LEU A 77 -0.34 6.96 -1.92
CA LEU A 77 -0.32 5.97 -3.00
C LEU A 77 -0.71 6.62 -4.33
N ASN A 78 -0.59 7.95 -4.43
CA ASN A 78 -0.94 8.63 -5.67
C ASN A 78 -0.10 8.09 -6.82
N GLY A 79 -0.78 7.68 -7.90
CA GLY A 79 -0.12 7.14 -9.08
C GLY A 79 0.53 5.78 -8.90
N ALA A 80 0.37 5.14 -7.75
CA ALA A 80 0.94 3.81 -7.51
C ALA A 80 0.24 2.74 -8.35
N ASN A 81 0.99 1.69 -8.70
CA ASN A 81 0.45 0.56 -9.43
C ASN A 81 0.20 -0.60 -8.47
N LEU A 82 -1.07 -0.87 -8.21
CA LEU A 82 -1.52 -1.95 -7.32
C LEU A 82 -2.25 -3.05 -8.10
N PHE A 83 -1.91 -3.21 -9.38
CA PHE A 83 -2.52 -4.25 -10.22
C PHE A 83 -2.41 -5.62 -9.54
N GLU A 84 -3.56 -6.28 -9.35
CA GLU A 84 -3.66 -7.58 -8.70
C GLU A 84 -3.08 -7.66 -7.29
N ALA A 85 -2.91 -6.53 -6.61
CA ALA A 85 -2.44 -6.52 -5.22
C ALA A 85 -3.54 -7.03 -4.29
N LYS A 86 -3.13 -7.59 -3.14
CA LYS A 86 -4.04 -8.06 -2.10
C LYS A 86 -4.05 -7.07 -0.95
N LEU A 87 -5.21 -6.48 -0.67
CA LEU A 87 -5.40 -5.53 0.43
C LEU A 87 -6.57 -5.96 1.31
N THR A 88 -6.87 -7.25 1.36
CA THR A 88 -7.96 -7.79 2.18
C THR A 88 -7.75 -7.36 3.63
N GLY A 89 -8.75 -6.69 4.20
CA GLY A 89 -8.72 -6.23 5.59
C GLY A 89 -7.71 -5.13 5.89
N ALA A 90 -7.07 -4.55 4.87
CA ALA A 90 -6.11 -3.46 5.08
C ALA A 90 -6.82 -2.19 5.51
N THR A 91 -6.12 -1.34 6.25
CA THR A 91 -6.61 -0.01 6.64
C THR A 91 -5.98 1.04 5.75
N LEU A 92 -6.82 1.77 5.00
CA LEU A 92 -6.38 2.87 4.14
C LEU A 92 -7.14 4.16 4.51
N HIS A 93 -7.45 4.32 5.79
CA HIS A 93 -8.16 5.51 6.27
C HIS A 93 -7.34 6.77 5.92
N GLY A 94 -7.96 7.70 5.21
CA GLY A 94 -7.31 8.95 4.82
C GLY A 94 -6.18 8.79 3.81
N ALA A 95 -6.03 7.62 3.19
CA ALA A 95 -4.95 7.38 2.22
C ALA A 95 -5.22 8.13 0.91
N TYR A 96 -4.14 8.44 0.19
CA TYR A 96 -4.20 9.13 -1.10
C TYR A 96 -3.99 8.10 -2.20
N LEU A 97 -4.99 7.90 -3.05
CA LEU A 97 -4.98 6.93 -4.14
C LEU A 97 -5.35 7.59 -5.49
N LYS A 98 -5.08 8.88 -5.60
CA LYS A 98 -5.36 9.62 -6.84
C LYS A 98 -4.60 8.98 -7.99
N MET A 99 -5.34 8.65 -9.06
CA MET A 99 -4.75 8.11 -10.28
C MET A 99 -4.01 6.77 -10.07
N ALA A 100 -4.28 6.08 -8.96
CA ALA A 100 -3.69 4.77 -8.71
C ALA A 100 -4.34 3.71 -9.61
N ASP A 101 -3.54 2.71 -9.98
CA ASP A 101 -4.03 1.56 -10.72
C ASP A 101 -4.45 0.49 -9.71
N LEU A 102 -5.76 0.27 -9.58
CA LEU A 102 -6.32 -0.72 -8.66
C LEU A 102 -6.99 -1.86 -9.43
N ILE A 103 -6.67 -1.98 -10.72
CA ILE A 103 -7.29 -3.01 -11.56
C ILE A 103 -7.02 -4.39 -10.98
N ASP A 104 -8.10 -5.15 -10.80
CA ASP A 104 -8.06 -6.52 -10.26
C ASP A 104 -7.45 -6.64 -8.87
N ALA A 105 -7.32 -5.54 -8.14
CA ALA A 105 -6.85 -5.60 -6.74
C ALA A 105 -7.98 -6.08 -5.83
N ASP A 106 -7.62 -6.73 -4.73
CA ASP A 106 -8.58 -7.25 -3.76
C ASP A 106 -8.63 -6.35 -2.52
N PHE A 107 -9.69 -5.56 -2.39
CA PHE A 107 -9.95 -4.69 -1.25
C PHE A 107 -11.09 -5.24 -0.37
N THR A 108 -11.34 -6.54 -0.43
CA THR A 108 -12.38 -7.16 0.39
C THR A 108 -12.17 -6.79 1.86
N ALA A 109 -13.21 -6.23 2.49
CA ALA A 109 -13.21 -5.84 3.90
C ALA A 109 -12.17 -4.77 4.26
N ALA A 110 -11.59 -4.08 3.29
CA ALA A 110 -10.63 -2.99 3.56
C ALA A 110 -11.36 -1.76 4.06
N ASN A 111 -10.65 -0.92 4.80
CA ASN A 111 -11.18 0.37 5.26
C ASN A 111 -10.62 1.51 4.41
N LEU A 112 -11.47 2.08 3.55
CA LEU A 112 -11.11 3.19 2.67
C LEU A 112 -11.75 4.50 3.13
N GLU A 113 -12.22 4.57 4.37
CA GLU A 113 -12.88 5.77 4.88
C GLU A 113 -11.95 6.98 4.72
N LYS A 114 -12.51 8.06 4.13
CA LYS A 114 -11.79 9.32 3.87
C LYS A 114 -10.61 9.17 2.90
N ALA A 115 -10.46 8.05 2.23
CA ALA A 115 -9.44 7.90 1.18
C ALA A 115 -9.84 8.70 -0.05
N ASN A 116 -8.84 9.17 -0.80
CA ASN A 116 -9.07 9.89 -2.05
C ASN A 116 -8.81 8.96 -3.22
N LEU A 117 -9.88 8.57 -3.92
CA LEU A 117 -9.81 7.67 -5.08
C LEU A 117 -9.98 8.40 -6.42
N TYR A 118 -9.80 9.73 -6.42
CA TYR A 118 -10.03 10.52 -7.63
C TYR A 118 -9.15 10.01 -8.78
N GLY A 119 -9.79 9.65 -9.89
CA GLY A 119 -9.07 9.17 -11.07
C GLY A 119 -8.47 7.78 -10.95
N ALA A 120 -8.72 7.07 -9.87
CA ALA A 120 -8.23 5.69 -9.71
C ALA A 120 -8.95 4.75 -10.70
N TYR A 121 -8.21 3.73 -11.16
CA TYR A 121 -8.74 2.72 -12.08
C TYR A 121 -9.24 1.53 -11.27
N LEU A 122 -10.55 1.29 -11.30
CA LEU A 122 -11.21 0.31 -10.43
C LEU A 122 -11.78 -0.90 -11.19
N THR A 123 -11.39 -1.10 -12.42
CA THR A 123 -11.88 -2.23 -13.20
C THR A 123 -11.50 -3.55 -12.53
N GLY A 124 -12.51 -4.38 -12.22
CA GLY A 124 -12.24 -5.67 -11.58
C GLY A 124 -11.82 -5.63 -10.12
N THR A 125 -11.80 -4.44 -9.51
CA THR A 125 -11.44 -4.31 -8.09
C THR A 125 -12.52 -4.99 -7.23
N LEU A 126 -12.09 -5.84 -6.30
CA LEU A 126 -13.00 -6.49 -5.35
C LEU A 126 -13.15 -5.60 -4.12
N LEU A 127 -14.40 -5.19 -3.85
CA LEU A 127 -14.69 -4.23 -2.76
C LEU A 127 -15.70 -4.78 -1.76
N GLN A 128 -16.04 -6.06 -1.84
CA GLN A 128 -17.07 -6.64 -0.98
C GLN A 128 -16.75 -6.40 0.49
N GLY A 129 -17.68 -5.74 1.20
CA GLY A 129 -17.51 -5.45 2.63
C GLY A 129 -16.55 -4.32 2.95
N ALA A 130 -15.98 -3.66 1.94
CA ALA A 130 -15.08 -2.52 2.17
C ALA A 130 -15.87 -1.33 2.70
N ILE A 131 -15.25 -0.56 3.60
CA ILE A 131 -15.78 0.74 4.00
C ILE A 131 -15.29 1.74 2.96
N MET A 132 -16.23 2.37 2.27
CA MET A 132 -15.92 3.30 1.17
C MET A 132 -15.54 4.69 1.72
N PRO A 133 -14.98 5.58 0.88
CA PRO A 133 -14.54 6.89 1.35
C PRO A 133 -15.59 7.71 2.11
N ASP A 134 -16.86 7.53 1.78
CA ASP A 134 -17.96 8.23 2.46
C ASP A 134 -18.43 7.52 3.74
N GLY A 135 -17.78 6.44 4.15
CA GLY A 135 -18.11 5.67 5.34
C GLY A 135 -19.15 4.58 5.11
N THR A 136 -19.72 4.45 3.91
CA THR A 136 -20.68 3.40 3.62
C THR A 136 -19.96 2.07 3.35
N ILE A 137 -20.66 0.96 3.58
CA ILE A 137 -20.12 -0.37 3.32
C ILE A 137 -20.52 -0.80 1.92
N TYR A 138 -19.56 -1.22 1.11
CA TYR A 138 -19.81 -1.71 -0.23
C TYR A 138 -20.47 -3.09 -0.17
N GLN A 139 -21.61 -3.23 -0.82
CA GLN A 139 -22.44 -4.45 -0.75
C GLN A 139 -22.08 -5.45 -1.86
#